data_1932f338c0bedabc6d23e9c6e549f24b
#
_entry.id   1932f338c0bedabc6d23e9c6e549f24b
#
_cell.length_a   1.000
_cell.length_b   1.000
_cell.length_c   1.000
_cell.angle_alpha   90.00
_cell.angle_beta   90.00
_cell.angle_gamma   90.00
#
_symmetry.space_group_name_H-M   'P 1'
#
loop_
_entity.id
_entity.type
_entity.pdbx_description
1 polymer ?
#
loop_
_entity_poly.entity_id
_entity_poly.type
_entity_poly.pdbx_seq_one_letter_code
_entity_poly.pdbx_strand_id
1 'polypeptide(L)'
;MSLSADERKAVVDFRIEKARRAFEQAQGVVALEYWETIANRLYYAAYNAVSALLIAYGYSAHSHNGVIHLFGQHFVQPGIVDVKDGKLYHRLFSMRLTGDYDDTYGLTSDDVLPLITPASELIDKVIELTNTKMAEIKDTPEE
;
A
#
# COMPACT_ATOMS: atom_id res chain seq x y z
N MET A 1 -8.27 10.80 -19.71
CA MET A 1 -8.03 12.16 -19.21
C MET A 1 -7.13 12.13 -17.99
N SER A 2 -6.16 13.00 -17.95
CA SER A 2 -5.29 13.12 -16.78
C SER A 2 -5.94 13.99 -15.72
N LEU A 3 -5.60 13.74 -14.47
CA LEU A 3 -6.07 14.54 -13.35
C LEU A 3 -5.39 15.92 -13.37
N SER A 4 -6.10 16.97 -12.98
CA SER A 4 -5.48 18.25 -12.67
C SER A 4 -4.60 18.12 -11.42
N ALA A 5 -3.75 19.12 -11.17
CA ALA A 5 -2.90 19.12 -9.97
C ALA A 5 -3.74 19.04 -8.69
N ASP A 6 -4.83 19.80 -8.63
CA ASP A 6 -5.72 19.82 -7.45
C ASP A 6 -6.48 18.49 -7.29
N GLU A 7 -6.96 17.91 -8.39
CA GLU A 7 -7.64 16.61 -8.39
C GLU A 7 -6.66 15.51 -7.93
N ARG A 8 -5.44 15.53 -8.47
CA ARG A 8 -4.40 14.57 -8.10
C ARG A 8 -4.09 14.65 -6.61
N LYS A 9 -3.91 15.86 -6.09
CA LYS A 9 -3.65 16.09 -4.68
C LYS A 9 -4.78 15.52 -3.81
N ALA A 10 -6.02 15.80 -4.19
CA ALA A 10 -7.18 15.32 -3.43
C ALA A 10 -7.24 13.79 -3.38
N VAL A 11 -6.99 13.12 -4.51
CA VAL A 11 -7.02 11.65 -4.58
C VAL A 11 -5.84 11.05 -3.79
N VAL A 12 -4.66 11.63 -3.94
CA VAL A 12 -3.46 11.16 -3.20
C VAL A 12 -3.67 11.30 -1.70
N ASP A 13 -4.13 12.45 -1.23
CA ASP A 13 -4.39 12.69 0.20
C ASP A 13 -5.43 11.69 0.75
N PHE A 14 -6.49 11.44 -0.02
CA PHE A 14 -7.52 10.47 0.35
C PHE A 14 -6.95 9.06 0.49
N ARG A 15 -6.11 8.64 -0.45
CA ARG A 15 -5.48 7.31 -0.40
C ARG A 15 -4.53 7.16 0.77
N ILE A 16 -3.75 8.21 1.07
CA ILE A 16 -2.84 8.20 2.23
C ILE A 16 -3.65 8.08 3.52
N GLU A 17 -4.75 8.83 3.65
CA GLU A 17 -5.62 8.75 4.82
C GLU A 17 -6.19 7.33 4.97
N LYS A 18 -6.66 6.73 3.89
CA LYS A 18 -7.17 5.36 3.90
C LYS A 18 -6.08 4.35 4.31
N ALA A 19 -4.85 4.56 3.84
CA ALA A 19 -3.73 3.69 4.20
C ALA A 19 -3.49 3.73 5.72
N ARG A 20 -3.41 4.91 6.30
CA ARG A 20 -3.16 5.07 7.73
C ARG A 20 -4.32 4.51 8.55
N ARG A 21 -5.54 4.75 8.12
CA ARG A 21 -6.73 4.25 8.82
C ARG A 21 -6.79 2.71 8.79
N ALA A 22 -6.49 2.10 7.66
CA ALA A 22 -6.46 0.64 7.56
C ALA A 22 -5.40 0.04 8.49
N PHE A 23 -4.23 0.69 8.59
CA PHE A 23 -3.19 0.23 9.50
C PHE A 23 -3.61 0.38 10.97
N GLU A 24 -4.26 1.47 11.34
CA GLU A 24 -4.82 1.65 12.70
C GLU A 24 -5.84 0.56 13.01
N GLN A 25 -6.69 0.20 12.05
CA GLN A 25 -7.66 -0.88 12.21
C GLN A 25 -6.96 -2.22 12.44
N ALA A 26 -5.87 -2.48 11.70
CA ALA A 26 -5.09 -3.70 11.90
C ALA A 26 -4.55 -3.76 13.34
N GLN A 27 -3.95 -2.68 13.81
CA GLN A 27 -3.41 -2.61 15.17
C GLN A 27 -4.51 -2.74 16.23
N GLY A 28 -5.67 -2.14 15.97
CA GLY A 28 -6.78 -2.11 16.91
C GLY A 28 -7.40 -3.48 17.20
N VAL A 29 -7.24 -4.44 16.30
CA VAL A 29 -7.84 -5.77 16.46
C VAL A 29 -6.81 -6.86 16.80
N VAL A 30 -5.54 -6.50 17.02
CA VAL A 30 -4.49 -7.48 17.38
C VAL A 30 -4.85 -8.22 18.67
N ALA A 31 -5.30 -7.48 19.68
CA ALA A 31 -5.66 -8.07 20.98
C ALA A 31 -6.84 -9.05 20.89
N LEU A 32 -7.65 -8.94 19.85
CA LEU A 32 -8.79 -9.83 19.60
C LEU A 32 -8.40 -11.08 18.83
N GLU A 33 -7.16 -11.13 18.34
CA GLU A 33 -6.60 -12.27 17.60
C GLU A 33 -7.38 -12.59 16.32
N TYR A 34 -7.94 -11.57 15.66
CA TYR A 34 -8.63 -11.72 14.38
C TYR A 34 -7.59 -11.66 13.24
N TRP A 35 -6.82 -12.73 13.09
CA TRP A 35 -5.65 -12.76 12.21
C TRP A 35 -6.01 -12.49 10.75
N GLU A 36 -7.10 -13.03 10.26
CA GLU A 36 -7.57 -12.77 8.90
C GLU A 36 -7.93 -11.30 8.70
N THR A 37 -8.56 -10.69 9.70
CA THR A 37 -8.90 -9.26 9.66
C THR A 37 -7.64 -8.41 9.66
N ILE A 38 -6.68 -8.75 10.51
CA ILE A 38 -5.39 -8.04 10.57
C ILE A 38 -4.70 -8.12 9.22
N ALA A 39 -4.59 -9.32 8.64
CA ALA A 39 -3.96 -9.51 7.33
C ALA A 39 -4.66 -8.70 6.24
N ASN A 40 -5.99 -8.68 6.22
CA ASN A 40 -6.78 -7.88 5.29
C ASN A 40 -6.46 -6.39 5.44
N ARG A 41 -6.44 -5.89 6.67
CA ARG A 41 -6.19 -4.47 6.93
C ARG A 41 -4.75 -4.07 6.60
N LEU A 42 -3.76 -4.93 6.89
CA LEU A 42 -2.37 -4.67 6.52
C LEU A 42 -2.22 -4.58 5.00
N TYR A 43 -2.84 -5.50 4.28
CA TYR A 43 -2.80 -5.45 2.81
C TYR A 43 -3.42 -4.16 2.29
N TYR A 44 -4.62 -3.79 2.74
CA TYR A 44 -5.28 -2.58 2.24
C TYR A 44 -4.55 -1.30 2.65
N ALA A 45 -3.87 -1.31 3.80
CA ALA A 45 -3.00 -0.19 4.17
C ALA A 45 -1.87 -0.03 3.14
N ALA A 46 -1.18 -1.12 2.82
CA ALA A 46 -0.12 -1.10 1.81
C ALA A 46 -0.67 -0.78 0.41
N TYR A 47 -1.80 -1.36 0.04
CA TYR A 47 -2.45 -1.13 -1.26
C TYR A 47 -2.79 0.35 -1.45
N ASN A 48 -3.39 0.98 -0.45
CA ASN A 48 -3.74 2.40 -0.56
C ASN A 48 -2.50 3.29 -0.61
N ALA A 49 -1.45 2.96 0.16
CA ALA A 49 -0.18 3.70 0.12
C ALA A 49 0.47 3.59 -1.26
N VAL A 50 0.57 2.38 -1.81
CA VAL A 50 1.17 2.16 -3.14
C VAL A 50 0.31 2.82 -4.22
N SER A 51 -1.03 2.75 -4.11
CA SER A 51 -1.93 3.41 -5.04
C SER A 51 -1.71 4.92 -5.04
N ALA A 52 -1.55 5.53 -3.87
CA ALA A 52 -1.23 6.96 -3.77
C ALA A 52 0.07 7.30 -4.50
N LEU A 53 1.09 6.48 -4.31
CA LEU A 53 2.39 6.66 -4.98
C LEU A 53 2.24 6.60 -6.50
N LEU A 54 1.52 5.60 -7.02
CA LEU A 54 1.30 5.46 -8.46
C LEU A 54 0.56 6.67 -9.02
N ILE A 55 -0.49 7.12 -8.33
CA ILE A 55 -1.27 8.29 -8.75
C ILE A 55 -0.39 9.55 -8.75
N ALA A 56 0.44 9.73 -7.72
CA ALA A 56 1.34 10.87 -7.65
C ALA A 56 2.30 10.92 -8.85
N TYR A 57 2.73 9.76 -9.36
CA TYR A 57 3.62 9.65 -10.50
C TYR A 57 2.87 9.64 -11.85
N GLY A 58 1.53 9.71 -11.85
CA GLY A 58 0.74 9.74 -13.07
C GLY A 58 0.42 8.37 -13.65
N TYR A 59 0.68 7.30 -12.92
CA TYR A 59 0.34 5.95 -13.37
C TYR A 59 -1.11 5.62 -13.01
N SER A 60 -1.73 4.77 -13.82
CA SER A 60 -3.12 4.34 -13.61
C SER A 60 -3.18 2.83 -13.59
N ALA A 61 -3.82 2.28 -12.57
CA ALA A 61 -4.05 0.84 -12.45
C ALA A 61 -5.51 0.61 -12.06
N HIS A 62 -6.13 -0.42 -12.65
CA HIS A 62 -7.55 -0.71 -12.47
C HIS A 62 -7.79 -2.03 -11.72
N SER A 63 -6.73 -2.70 -11.27
CA SER A 63 -6.82 -3.96 -10.55
C SER A 63 -5.72 -4.08 -9.52
N HIS A 64 -5.92 -4.99 -8.55
CA HIS A 64 -4.88 -5.29 -7.56
C HIS A 64 -3.60 -5.81 -8.23
N ASN A 65 -3.73 -6.68 -9.23
CA ASN A 65 -2.58 -7.18 -9.98
C ASN A 65 -1.87 -6.06 -10.76
N GLY A 66 -2.63 -5.12 -11.31
CA GLY A 66 -2.08 -3.96 -12.00
C GLY A 66 -1.24 -3.09 -11.08
N VAL A 67 -1.71 -2.87 -9.84
CA VAL A 67 -0.96 -2.10 -8.84
C VAL A 67 0.36 -2.80 -8.49
N ILE A 68 0.33 -4.11 -8.25
CA ILE A 68 1.54 -4.89 -7.96
C ILE A 68 2.53 -4.79 -9.12
N HIS A 69 2.05 -4.96 -10.35
CA HIS A 69 2.87 -4.93 -11.56
C HIS A 69 3.55 -3.56 -11.72
N LEU A 70 2.79 -2.48 -11.64
CA LEU A 70 3.33 -1.13 -11.80
C LEU A 70 4.30 -0.75 -10.69
N PHE A 71 4.02 -1.16 -9.45
CA PHE A 71 4.93 -0.95 -8.34
C PHE A 71 6.26 -1.66 -8.59
N GLY A 72 6.20 -2.92 -9.01
CA GLY A 72 7.40 -3.70 -9.35
C GLY A 72 8.19 -3.07 -10.48
N GLN A 73 7.52 -2.71 -11.56
CA GLN A 73 8.16 -2.18 -12.76
C GLN A 73 8.80 -0.81 -12.55
N HIS A 74 8.10 0.10 -11.87
CA HIS A 74 8.51 1.50 -11.80
C HIS A 74 9.24 1.88 -10.51
N PHE A 75 9.18 1.07 -9.46
CA PHE A 75 9.78 1.40 -8.17
C PHE A 75 10.75 0.35 -7.66
N VAL A 76 10.46 -0.94 -7.85
CA VAL A 76 11.34 -2.02 -7.40
C VAL A 76 12.49 -2.24 -8.38
N GLN A 77 12.18 -2.45 -9.66
CA GLN A 77 13.19 -2.70 -10.68
C GLN A 77 14.23 -1.58 -10.77
N PRO A 78 13.85 -0.28 -10.79
CA PRO A 78 14.85 0.80 -10.82
C PRO A 78 15.61 0.98 -9.51
N GLY A 79 15.20 0.33 -8.44
CA GLY A 79 15.86 0.44 -7.14
C GLY A 79 15.42 1.64 -6.29
N ILE A 80 14.28 2.25 -6.61
CA ILE A 80 13.71 3.34 -5.79
C ILE A 80 13.27 2.77 -4.44
N VAL A 81 12.70 1.58 -4.44
CA VAL A 81 12.47 0.79 -3.23
C VAL A 81 13.24 -0.52 -3.35
N ASP A 82 13.51 -1.14 -2.21
CA ASP A 82 14.28 -2.39 -2.18
C ASP A 82 13.44 -3.57 -2.71
N VAL A 83 14.14 -4.59 -3.20
CA VAL A 83 13.50 -5.84 -3.63
C VAL A 83 12.66 -6.44 -2.49
N LYS A 84 13.14 -6.34 -1.24
CA LYS A 84 12.41 -6.84 -0.08
C LYS A 84 11.05 -6.15 0.10
N ASP A 85 10.95 -4.88 -0.29
CA ASP A 85 9.68 -4.12 -0.20
C ASP A 85 8.65 -4.65 -1.20
N GLY A 86 9.10 -4.96 -2.41
CA GLY A 86 8.24 -5.57 -3.42
C GLY A 86 7.78 -6.96 -3.00
N LYS A 87 8.68 -7.76 -2.43
CA LYS A 87 8.33 -9.09 -1.92
C LYS A 87 7.36 -9.02 -0.76
N LEU A 88 7.54 -8.07 0.14
CA LEU A 88 6.63 -7.86 1.27
C LEU A 88 5.23 -7.49 0.78
N TYR A 89 5.13 -6.56 -0.16
CA TYR A 89 3.84 -6.16 -0.72
C TYR A 89 3.12 -7.36 -1.34
N HIS A 90 3.84 -8.16 -2.14
CA HIS A 90 3.28 -9.37 -2.75
C HIS A 90 2.84 -10.37 -1.69
N ARG A 91 3.62 -10.54 -0.61
CA ARG A 91 3.27 -11.43 0.50
C ARG A 91 2.00 -10.99 1.20
N LEU A 92 1.84 -9.69 1.45
CA LEU A 92 0.61 -9.15 2.05
C LEU A 92 -0.61 -9.43 1.16
N PHE A 93 -0.45 -9.27 -0.15
CA PHE A 93 -1.51 -9.58 -1.11
C PHE A 93 -1.89 -11.07 -1.05
N SER A 94 -0.89 -11.96 -1.09
CA SER A 94 -1.12 -13.40 -1.04
C SER A 94 -1.75 -13.84 0.27
N MET A 95 -1.32 -13.25 1.37
CA MET A 95 -1.85 -13.56 2.70
C MET A 95 -3.31 -13.13 2.83
N ARG A 96 -3.67 -11.96 2.27
CA ARG A 96 -5.07 -11.54 2.26
C ARG A 96 -5.94 -12.55 1.50
N LEU A 97 -5.47 -13.04 0.35
CA LEU A 97 -6.19 -14.04 -0.42
C LEU A 97 -6.39 -15.33 0.38
N THR A 98 -5.36 -15.78 1.09
CA THR A 98 -5.45 -16.96 1.96
C THR A 98 -6.52 -16.76 3.03
N GLY A 99 -6.49 -15.61 3.71
CA GLY A 99 -7.45 -15.30 4.78
C GLY A 99 -8.88 -15.18 4.28
N ASP A 100 -9.08 -14.62 3.08
CA ASP A 100 -10.42 -14.39 2.54
C ASP A 100 -11.03 -15.61 1.88
N TYR A 101 -10.21 -16.49 1.29
CA TYR A 101 -10.70 -17.54 0.38
C TYR A 101 -10.31 -18.96 0.76
N ASP A 102 -9.48 -19.16 1.77
CA ASP A 102 -9.06 -20.50 2.20
C ASP A 102 -9.94 -20.98 3.36
N ASP A 103 -10.79 -21.96 3.11
CA ASP A 103 -11.65 -22.54 4.13
C ASP A 103 -10.97 -23.65 4.94
N THR A 104 -9.79 -24.10 4.52
CA THR A 104 -9.12 -25.26 5.10
C THR A 104 -8.13 -24.86 6.20
N TYR A 105 -7.38 -23.79 5.97
CA TYR A 105 -6.34 -23.31 6.89
C TYR A 105 -6.51 -21.83 7.16
N GLY A 106 -6.87 -21.48 8.39
CA GLY A 106 -6.90 -20.09 8.82
C GLY A 106 -5.48 -19.55 9.06
N LEU A 107 -5.36 -18.24 9.01
CA LEU A 107 -4.12 -17.57 9.39
C LEU A 107 -3.92 -17.64 10.89
N THR A 108 -2.65 -17.73 11.34
CA THR A 108 -2.28 -17.78 12.73
C THR A 108 -1.47 -16.55 13.13
N SER A 109 -1.22 -16.40 14.44
CA SER A 109 -0.36 -15.32 14.94
C SER A 109 1.04 -15.39 14.33
N ASP A 110 1.57 -16.59 14.12
CA ASP A 110 2.92 -16.76 13.54
C ASP A 110 2.98 -16.29 12.08
N ASP A 111 1.86 -16.34 11.36
CA ASP A 111 1.78 -15.85 10.00
C ASP A 111 1.72 -14.32 9.93
N VAL A 112 1.03 -13.69 10.86
CA VAL A 112 0.62 -12.28 10.74
C VAL A 112 1.45 -11.33 11.60
N LEU A 113 1.70 -11.66 12.88
CA LEU A 113 2.43 -10.77 13.80
C LEU A 113 3.80 -10.32 13.25
N PRO A 114 4.61 -11.21 12.65
CA PRO A 114 5.92 -10.78 12.14
C PRO A 114 5.86 -9.78 11.01
N LEU A 115 4.69 -9.58 10.39
CA LEU A 115 4.54 -8.67 9.23
C LEU A 115 4.06 -7.28 9.62
N ILE A 116 3.60 -7.07 10.86
CA ILE A 116 3.03 -5.78 11.26
C ILE A 116 4.09 -4.67 11.19
N THR A 117 5.25 -4.86 11.81
CA THR A 117 6.32 -3.85 11.80
C THR A 117 6.89 -3.64 10.38
N PRO A 118 7.23 -4.69 9.62
CA PRO A 118 7.67 -4.48 8.23
C PRO A 118 6.62 -3.77 7.37
N ALA A 119 5.34 -4.07 7.55
CA ALA A 119 4.26 -3.39 6.83
C ALA A 119 4.22 -1.91 7.17
N SER A 120 4.36 -1.55 8.45
CA SER A 120 4.42 -0.16 8.89
C SER A 120 5.57 0.58 8.22
N GLU A 121 6.75 -0.02 8.19
CA GLU A 121 7.93 0.56 7.57
C GLU A 121 7.75 0.77 6.07
N LEU A 122 7.16 -0.22 5.39
CA LEU A 122 6.86 -0.11 3.95
C LEU A 122 5.88 1.03 3.68
N ILE A 123 4.80 1.11 4.45
CA ILE A 123 3.78 2.15 4.30
C ILE A 123 4.40 3.54 4.51
N ASP A 124 5.19 3.72 5.56
CA ASP A 124 5.83 5.00 5.85
C ASP A 124 6.78 5.41 4.72
N LYS A 125 7.58 4.48 4.22
CA LYS A 125 8.50 4.72 3.11
C LYS A 125 7.76 5.13 1.83
N VAL A 126 6.70 4.42 1.49
CA VAL A 126 5.90 4.70 0.30
C VAL A 126 5.21 6.06 0.42
N ILE A 127 4.67 6.39 1.59
CA ILE A 127 4.02 7.69 1.82
C ILE A 127 5.05 8.82 1.73
N GLU A 128 6.26 8.62 2.27
CA GLU A 128 7.33 9.62 2.15
C GLU A 128 7.69 9.88 0.69
N LEU A 129 7.85 8.82 -0.12
CA LEU A 129 8.11 8.96 -1.55
C LEU A 129 6.97 9.70 -2.25
N THR A 130 5.73 9.41 -1.87
CA THR A 130 4.54 10.05 -2.42
C THR A 130 4.55 11.55 -2.11
N ASN A 131 4.80 11.92 -0.86
CA ASN A 131 4.82 13.31 -0.43
C ASN A 131 5.95 14.09 -1.12
N THR A 132 7.11 13.48 -1.29
CA THR A 132 8.23 14.08 -2.02
C THR A 132 7.84 14.39 -3.46
N LYS A 133 7.19 13.43 -4.12
CA LYS A 133 6.74 13.61 -5.50
C LYS A 133 5.67 14.70 -5.62
N MET A 134 4.73 14.73 -4.69
CA MET A 134 3.67 15.74 -4.69
C MET A 134 4.23 17.15 -4.45
N ALA A 135 5.27 17.30 -3.63
CA ALA A 135 5.94 18.58 -3.44
C ALA A 135 6.60 19.07 -4.74
N GLU A 136 7.21 18.17 -5.51
CA GLU A 136 7.79 18.49 -6.83
C GLU A 136 6.73 18.98 -7.80
N ILE A 137 5.58 18.32 -7.84
CA ILE A 137 4.47 18.69 -8.74
C ILE A 137 3.94 20.08 -8.38
N LYS A 138 3.83 20.38 -7.09
CA LYS A 138 3.30 21.66 -6.60
C LYS A 138 4.20 22.83 -6.97
N ASP A 139 5.51 22.59 -7.05
CA ASP A 139 6.50 23.61 -7.40
C ASP A 139 6.66 23.79 -8.94
N THR A 140 6.01 22.93 -9.74
CA THR A 140 6.06 23.02 -11.19
C THR A 140 4.93 23.94 -11.68
N PRO A 141 5.24 25.00 -12.45
CA PRO A 141 4.18 25.85 -12.99
C PRO A 141 3.22 25.05 -13.88
N GLU A 142 1.93 25.29 -13.74
CA GLU A 142 0.94 24.72 -14.63
C GLU A 142 1.03 25.40 -15.99
N GLU A 143 1.12 24.62 -17.04
CA GLU A 143 1.08 25.14 -18.41
C GLU A 143 -0.36 25.27 -18.90
#